data_ceb78aa19a6e3126455ef1445b418279
#
_entry.id   ceb78aa19a6e3126455ef1445b418279
#
_cell.length_a   1.000
_cell.length_b   1.000
_cell.length_c   1.000
_cell.angle_alpha   90.00
_cell.angle_beta   90.00
_cell.angle_gamma   90.00
#
_symmetry.space_group_name_H-M   'P 1'
#
loop_
_entity.id
_entity.type
_entity.pdbx_description
1 polymer ?
#
loop_
_entity_poly.entity_id
_entity_poly.type
_entity_poly.pdbx_seq_one_letter_code
_entity_poly.pdbx_strand_id
1 'polypeptide(L)'
;PENWGYVEDLLSYVAIGARSVEDQQHRLTVSGFDVASGMKNPTSGDFSVMLNSVYAAQHPHHFVYRGYEVETSGNPLTHVVLRGAVSKHGNTTTNYHYEDLIRLHEMYDKMDVVNQAAIIDTNHSNSGKKFKEQIRIAKEVMHNRQLSSDIKSLVKGLMIESYIEEGSQKIGEHVYGKSITDPCLGWDKTEKLIYDLADLW
;
A
#
# COMPACT_ATOMS: atom_id res chain seq x y z
N PRO A 1 -15.45 -2.50 -3.64
CA PRO A 1 -16.53 -1.70 -3.07
C PRO A 1 -17.74 -2.54 -2.68
N GLU A 2 -18.05 -3.61 -3.44
CA GLU A 2 -19.29 -4.39 -3.31
C GLU A 2 -19.48 -5.00 -1.92
N ASN A 3 -18.39 -5.46 -1.30
CA ASN A 3 -18.41 -6.17 -0.02
C ASN A 3 -18.17 -5.25 1.19
N TRP A 4 -17.90 -3.96 0.97
CA TRP A 4 -17.59 -3.03 2.05
C TRP A 4 -18.67 -3.04 3.14
N GLY A 5 -19.93 -2.83 2.78
CA GLY A 5 -21.03 -2.73 3.72
C GLY A 5 -21.30 -3.98 4.56
N TYR A 6 -20.63 -5.12 4.29
CA TYR A 6 -20.73 -6.33 5.10
C TYR A 6 -19.65 -6.45 6.18
N VAL A 7 -18.60 -5.64 6.10
CA VAL A 7 -17.40 -5.79 6.96
C VAL A 7 -16.87 -4.45 7.48
N GLU A 8 -17.53 -3.33 7.14
CA GLU A 8 -17.04 -1.97 7.46
C GLU A 8 -16.76 -1.75 8.94
N ASP A 9 -17.58 -2.34 9.80
CA ASP A 9 -17.45 -2.27 11.26
C ASP A 9 -16.28 -3.11 11.82
N LEU A 10 -15.68 -3.97 11.00
CA LEU A 10 -14.56 -4.84 11.37
C LEU A 10 -13.22 -4.37 10.82
N LEU A 11 -13.22 -3.39 9.91
CA LEU A 11 -12.02 -2.95 9.20
C LEU A 11 -11.44 -1.68 9.81
N SER A 12 -10.16 -1.70 10.14
CA SER A 12 -9.38 -0.53 10.55
C SER A 12 -8.46 0.00 9.45
N TYR A 13 -8.33 -0.73 8.34
CA TYR A 13 -7.49 -0.39 7.20
C TYR A 13 -8.05 -0.99 5.91
N VAL A 14 -7.98 -0.23 4.83
CA VAL A 14 -8.36 -0.67 3.48
C VAL A 14 -7.24 -0.35 2.50
N ALA A 15 -7.03 -1.19 1.50
CA ALA A 15 -6.11 -0.89 0.41
C ALA A 15 -6.78 -1.09 -0.95
N ILE A 16 -6.67 -0.09 -1.82
CA ILE A 16 -7.07 -0.20 -3.22
C ILE A 16 -5.89 -0.76 -4.01
N GLY A 17 -6.12 -1.89 -4.66
CA GLY A 17 -5.10 -2.63 -5.39
C GLY A 17 -4.61 -1.92 -6.65
N ALA A 18 -3.42 -2.31 -7.11
CA ALA A 18 -2.77 -1.71 -8.28
C ALA A 18 -3.57 -1.82 -9.60
N ARG A 19 -4.48 -2.79 -9.71
CA ARG A 19 -5.35 -2.95 -10.88
C ARG A 19 -6.65 -2.15 -10.80
N SER A 20 -6.95 -1.59 -9.64
CA SER A 20 -8.21 -0.90 -9.34
C SER A 20 -8.02 0.57 -8.98
N VAL A 21 -6.79 1.06 -8.80
CA VAL A 21 -6.50 2.42 -8.36
C VAL A 21 -6.89 3.49 -9.39
N GLU A 22 -7.01 3.10 -10.66
CA GLU A 22 -7.47 3.99 -11.75
C GLU A 22 -9.00 4.06 -11.83
N ASP A 23 -9.72 3.15 -11.17
CA ASP A 23 -11.17 3.10 -11.20
C ASP A 23 -11.78 4.25 -10.38
N GLN A 24 -12.60 5.06 -11.03
CA GLN A 24 -13.23 6.22 -10.42
C GLN A 24 -14.17 5.84 -9.28
N GLN A 25 -14.90 4.73 -9.40
CA GLN A 25 -15.82 4.29 -8.37
C GLN A 25 -15.11 3.94 -7.07
N HIS A 26 -13.91 3.33 -7.15
CA HIS A 26 -13.08 3.05 -5.97
C HIS A 26 -12.65 4.35 -5.26
N ARG A 27 -12.21 5.36 -6.02
CA ARG A 27 -11.80 6.67 -5.49
C ARG A 27 -12.96 7.37 -4.79
N LEU A 28 -14.13 7.39 -5.42
CA LEU A 28 -15.36 7.96 -4.87
C LEU A 28 -15.80 7.22 -3.59
N THR A 29 -15.77 5.88 -3.61
CA THR A 29 -16.15 5.08 -2.44
C THR A 29 -15.21 5.34 -1.27
N VAL A 30 -13.89 5.39 -1.51
CA VAL A 30 -12.89 5.66 -0.46
C VAL A 30 -13.07 7.07 0.13
N SER A 31 -13.51 8.05 -0.65
CA SER A 31 -13.80 9.41 -0.13
C SER A 31 -14.90 9.45 0.94
N GLY A 32 -15.70 8.41 1.04
CA GLY A 32 -16.73 8.25 2.07
C GLY A 32 -16.32 7.37 3.25
N PHE A 33 -15.10 6.83 3.26
CA PHE A 33 -14.63 6.00 4.37
C PHE A 33 -14.08 6.86 5.52
N ASP A 34 -14.23 6.35 6.72
CA ASP A 34 -13.68 6.91 7.96
C ASP A 34 -12.44 6.14 8.47
N VAL A 35 -11.95 5.18 7.69
CA VAL A 35 -10.77 4.36 8.01
C VAL A 35 -9.59 4.71 7.10
N ALA A 36 -8.38 4.45 7.59
CA ALA A 36 -7.16 4.64 6.82
C ALA A 36 -7.20 3.80 5.52
N SER A 37 -6.95 4.46 4.39
CA SER A 37 -7.11 3.85 3.07
C SER A 37 -5.87 4.06 2.19
N GLY A 38 -5.22 2.96 1.84
CA GLY A 38 -4.02 2.96 1.01
C GLY A 38 -4.34 2.86 -0.49
N MET A 39 -3.81 3.77 -1.30
CA MET A 39 -3.86 3.71 -2.76
C MET A 39 -2.56 3.11 -3.28
N LYS A 40 -2.58 1.86 -3.76
CA LYS A 40 -1.38 1.25 -4.36
C LYS A 40 -1.08 1.92 -5.70
N ASN A 41 0.21 2.17 -5.99
CA ASN A 41 0.56 2.59 -7.34
C ASN A 41 0.11 1.54 -8.37
N PRO A 42 -0.31 1.97 -9.59
CA PRO A 42 -0.67 1.04 -10.64
C PRO A 42 0.50 0.12 -11.00
N THR A 43 0.22 -0.97 -11.70
CA THR A 43 1.26 -1.93 -12.11
C THR A 43 2.34 -1.30 -12.97
N SER A 44 2.02 -0.24 -13.72
CA SER A 44 2.97 0.57 -14.50
C SER A 44 3.98 1.33 -13.64
N GLY A 45 3.66 1.58 -12.35
CA GLY A 45 4.50 2.38 -11.45
C GLY A 45 4.29 3.89 -11.54
N ASP A 46 3.24 4.36 -12.21
CA ASP A 46 2.97 5.78 -12.39
C ASP A 46 2.54 6.45 -11.07
N PHE A 47 3.42 7.31 -10.53
CA PHE A 47 3.14 8.07 -9.31
C PHE A 47 2.04 9.11 -9.49
N SER A 48 1.91 9.69 -10.68
CA SER A 48 0.88 10.69 -10.94
C SER A 48 -0.52 10.11 -10.82
N VAL A 49 -0.73 8.91 -11.38
CA VAL A 49 -2.01 8.18 -11.26
C VAL A 49 -2.33 7.86 -9.80
N MET A 50 -1.34 7.36 -9.06
CA MET A 50 -1.49 7.05 -7.63
C MET A 50 -1.82 8.30 -6.81
N LEU A 51 -1.09 9.38 -7.01
CA LEU A 51 -1.29 10.65 -6.29
C LEU A 51 -2.64 11.28 -6.64
N ASN A 52 -3.06 11.24 -7.90
CA ASN A 52 -4.40 11.68 -8.31
C ASN A 52 -5.51 10.87 -7.62
N SER A 53 -5.26 9.59 -7.34
CA SER A 53 -6.21 8.75 -6.62
C SER A 53 -6.32 9.16 -5.14
N VAL A 54 -5.21 9.51 -4.51
CA VAL A 54 -5.20 10.06 -3.14
C VAL A 54 -5.90 11.41 -3.11
N TYR A 55 -5.57 12.31 -4.04
CA TYR A 55 -6.21 13.61 -4.16
C TYR A 55 -7.74 13.47 -4.25
N ALA A 56 -8.22 12.65 -5.20
CA ALA A 56 -9.64 12.43 -5.37
C ALA A 56 -10.30 11.87 -4.11
N ALA A 57 -9.67 10.91 -3.45
CA ALA A 57 -10.24 10.29 -2.25
C ALA A 57 -10.20 11.18 -1.01
N GLN A 58 -9.27 12.15 -0.91
CA GLN A 58 -9.24 13.12 0.19
C GLN A 58 -10.24 14.26 0.04
N HIS A 59 -10.84 14.45 -1.15
CA HIS A 59 -11.79 15.52 -1.41
C HIS A 59 -13.26 15.03 -1.35
N PRO A 60 -14.21 15.93 -1.02
CA PRO A 60 -15.61 15.59 -1.02
C PRO A 60 -16.14 15.38 -2.46
N HIS A 61 -17.12 14.49 -2.59
CA HIS A 61 -17.77 14.19 -3.86
C HIS A 61 -19.28 14.09 -3.70
N HIS A 62 -19.98 14.39 -4.80
CA HIS A 62 -21.41 14.19 -4.94
C HIS A 62 -21.66 13.30 -6.18
N PHE A 63 -22.26 12.13 -5.99
CA PHE A 63 -22.46 11.15 -7.05
C PHE A 63 -23.64 10.21 -6.78
N VAL A 64 -24.05 9.46 -7.81
CA VAL A 64 -25.09 8.44 -7.64
C VAL A 64 -24.43 7.07 -7.43
N TYR A 65 -24.79 6.40 -6.33
CA TYR A 65 -24.34 5.07 -6.00
C TYR A 65 -25.52 4.16 -5.68
N ARG A 66 -25.67 3.07 -6.44
CA ARG A 66 -26.77 2.08 -6.26
C ARG A 66 -28.17 2.71 -6.24
N GLY A 67 -28.38 3.76 -7.03
CA GLY A 67 -29.66 4.47 -7.12
C GLY A 67 -29.91 5.52 -6.02
N TYR A 68 -28.96 5.73 -5.15
CA TYR A 68 -28.98 6.79 -4.13
C TYR A 68 -28.05 7.93 -4.53
N GLU A 69 -28.47 9.14 -4.27
CA GLU A 69 -27.62 10.31 -4.30
C GLU A 69 -26.76 10.32 -3.03
N VAL A 70 -25.44 10.35 -3.20
CA VAL A 70 -24.47 10.23 -2.12
C VAL A 70 -23.56 11.44 -2.10
N GLU A 71 -23.39 12.02 -0.93
CA GLU A 71 -22.38 13.03 -0.65
C GLU A 71 -21.33 12.44 0.29
N THR A 72 -20.05 12.68 -0.02
CA THR A 72 -18.92 12.27 0.81
C THR A 72 -18.16 13.48 1.30
N SER A 73 -17.52 13.37 2.46
CA SER A 73 -16.73 14.45 3.06
C SER A 73 -15.26 14.49 2.63
N GLY A 74 -14.82 13.47 1.89
CA GLY A 74 -13.40 13.18 1.68
C GLY A 74 -12.80 12.40 2.85
N ASN A 75 -11.83 11.54 2.56
CA ASN A 75 -11.13 10.73 3.55
C ASN A 75 -9.70 11.26 3.75
N PRO A 76 -9.44 12.07 4.79
CA PRO A 76 -8.12 12.66 5.04
C PRO A 76 -7.06 11.62 5.41
N LEU A 77 -7.44 10.38 5.73
CA LEU A 77 -6.52 9.29 6.05
C LEU A 77 -6.08 8.49 4.81
N THR A 78 -6.52 8.91 3.62
CA THR A 78 -6.07 8.29 2.37
C THR A 78 -4.60 8.63 2.11
N HIS A 79 -3.83 7.62 1.71
CA HIS A 79 -2.38 7.72 1.51
C HIS A 79 -1.91 6.77 0.40
N VAL A 80 -0.65 6.88 0.00
CA VAL A 80 -0.08 6.01 -1.03
C VAL A 80 0.50 4.72 -0.46
N VAL A 81 0.49 3.66 -1.28
CA VAL A 81 1.21 2.41 -1.01
C VAL A 81 2.11 2.11 -2.20
N LEU A 82 3.43 2.08 -1.97
CA LEU A 82 4.43 1.77 -2.99
C LEU A 82 4.69 0.27 -3.05
N ARG A 83 4.40 -0.34 -4.19
CA ARG A 83 4.53 -1.80 -4.40
C ARG A 83 5.53 -2.21 -5.48
N GLY A 84 6.29 -1.25 -6.03
CA GLY A 84 7.09 -1.44 -7.23
C GLY A 84 6.26 -1.47 -8.51
N ALA A 85 6.91 -1.69 -9.63
CA ALA A 85 6.30 -1.66 -10.95
C ALA A 85 6.65 -2.89 -11.80
N VAL A 86 5.87 -3.11 -12.85
CA VAL A 86 6.15 -4.11 -13.89
C VAL A 86 6.06 -3.41 -15.23
N SER A 87 7.14 -3.47 -16.01
CA SER A 87 7.16 -2.91 -17.35
C SER A 87 6.27 -3.74 -18.31
N LYS A 88 5.95 -3.17 -19.47
CA LYS A 88 5.25 -3.88 -20.55
C LYS A 88 5.97 -5.14 -21.06
N HIS A 89 7.25 -5.29 -20.73
CA HIS A 89 8.05 -6.48 -21.06
C HIS A 89 8.17 -7.47 -19.89
N GLY A 90 7.45 -7.23 -18.79
CA GLY A 90 7.46 -8.10 -17.60
C GLY A 90 8.64 -7.88 -16.65
N ASN A 91 9.50 -6.89 -16.89
CA ASN A 91 10.59 -6.57 -15.98
C ASN A 91 10.05 -5.83 -14.75
N THR A 92 10.45 -6.27 -13.57
CA THR A 92 10.12 -5.61 -12.32
C THR A 92 11.10 -4.48 -12.04
N THR A 93 10.58 -3.36 -11.52
CA THR A 93 11.34 -2.25 -10.96
C THR A 93 10.85 -1.92 -9.57
N THR A 94 11.77 -1.54 -8.72
CA THR A 94 11.50 -1.13 -7.33
C THR A 94 11.09 0.34 -7.30
N ASN A 95 10.45 0.79 -6.19
CA ASN A 95 10.14 2.19 -5.95
C ASN A 95 10.18 2.56 -4.45
N TYR A 96 11.13 1.96 -3.71
CA TYR A 96 11.32 2.18 -2.27
C TYR A 96 12.72 2.72 -1.92
N HIS A 97 13.59 2.92 -2.90
CA HIS A 97 14.93 3.46 -2.67
C HIS A 97 14.86 4.94 -2.28
N TYR A 98 15.95 5.45 -1.74
CA TYR A 98 16.05 6.82 -1.26
C TYR A 98 15.54 7.85 -2.27
N GLU A 99 15.99 7.75 -3.51
CA GLU A 99 15.64 8.66 -4.61
C GLU A 99 14.15 8.59 -4.98
N ASP A 100 13.56 7.40 -4.93
CA ASP A 100 12.13 7.21 -5.18
C ASP A 100 11.28 7.93 -4.12
N LEU A 101 11.70 7.80 -2.86
CA LEU A 101 11.00 8.39 -1.72
C LEU A 101 11.12 9.91 -1.70
N ILE A 102 12.30 10.46 -1.99
CA ILE A 102 12.49 11.91 -2.15
C ILE A 102 11.64 12.44 -3.29
N ARG A 103 11.66 11.79 -4.45
CA ARG A 103 10.82 12.16 -5.59
C ARG A 103 9.33 12.15 -5.23
N LEU A 104 8.87 11.14 -4.50
CA LEU A 104 7.48 11.07 -4.07
C LEU A 104 7.13 12.23 -3.14
N HIS A 105 7.99 12.55 -2.18
CA HIS A 105 7.82 13.69 -1.28
C HIS A 105 7.67 15.00 -2.06
N GLU A 106 8.58 15.28 -2.98
CA GLU A 106 8.53 16.47 -3.84
C GLU A 106 7.26 16.56 -4.71
N MET A 107 6.70 15.41 -5.12
CA MET A 107 5.44 15.38 -5.85
C MET A 107 4.24 15.66 -4.94
N TYR A 108 4.24 15.11 -3.72
CA TYR A 108 3.22 15.36 -2.73
C TYR A 108 3.17 16.84 -2.31
N ASP A 109 4.32 17.49 -2.14
CA ASP A 109 4.40 18.89 -1.73
C ASP A 109 3.75 19.87 -2.73
N LYS A 110 3.57 19.43 -3.97
CA LYS A 110 2.89 20.22 -5.02
C LYS A 110 1.38 20.02 -5.05
N MET A 111 0.86 19.17 -4.16
CA MET A 111 -0.56 18.78 -4.15
C MET A 111 -1.29 19.41 -2.98
N ASP A 112 -2.53 19.77 -3.21
CA ASP A 112 -3.47 20.20 -2.16
C ASP A 112 -4.09 18.95 -1.50
N VAL A 113 -3.34 18.34 -0.60
CA VAL A 113 -3.76 17.18 0.18
C VAL A 113 -3.43 17.39 1.66
N VAL A 114 -4.31 16.92 2.52
CA VAL A 114 -4.20 17.12 3.97
C VAL A 114 -3.15 16.20 4.59
N ASN A 115 -3.01 14.98 4.07
CA ASN A 115 -2.14 13.96 4.62
C ASN A 115 -1.20 13.43 3.55
N GLN A 116 0.09 13.70 3.74
CA GLN A 116 1.16 13.22 2.89
C GLN A 116 1.82 12.03 3.57
N ALA A 117 1.32 10.83 3.30
CA ALA A 117 1.82 9.60 3.89
C ALA A 117 2.05 8.51 2.86
N ALA A 118 3.05 7.68 3.10
CA ALA A 118 3.38 6.52 2.30
C ALA A 118 3.56 5.26 3.17
N ILE A 119 3.00 4.16 2.71
CA ILE A 119 3.29 2.81 3.19
C ILE A 119 4.13 2.11 2.12
N ILE A 120 5.19 1.43 2.52
CA ILE A 120 6.04 0.67 1.60
C ILE A 120 5.66 -0.80 1.65
N ASP A 121 5.14 -1.30 0.55
CA ASP A 121 4.90 -2.73 0.34
C ASP A 121 6.24 -3.39 0.01
N THR A 122 6.72 -4.21 0.93
CA THR A 122 8.05 -4.81 0.87
C THR A 122 8.11 -6.06 -0.02
N ASN A 123 6.95 -6.54 -0.49
CA ASN A 123 6.86 -7.69 -1.40
C ASN A 123 6.54 -7.25 -2.84
N HIS A 124 5.69 -7.97 -3.55
CA HIS A 124 5.27 -7.73 -4.93
C HIS A 124 6.48 -7.42 -5.86
N SER A 125 6.42 -6.32 -6.60
CA SER A 125 7.51 -5.96 -7.52
C SER A 125 8.73 -5.37 -6.80
N ASN A 126 8.56 -4.82 -5.59
CA ASN A 126 9.67 -4.33 -4.78
C ASN A 126 10.64 -5.44 -4.38
N SER A 127 10.15 -6.66 -4.15
CA SER A 127 10.98 -7.85 -3.89
C SER A 127 11.28 -8.67 -5.16
N GLY A 128 10.71 -8.29 -6.31
CA GLY A 128 10.69 -9.16 -7.48
C GLY A 128 10.03 -10.52 -7.21
N LYS A 129 9.05 -10.56 -6.30
CA LYS A 129 8.36 -11.75 -5.78
C LYS A 129 9.27 -12.71 -5.01
N LYS A 130 10.43 -12.26 -4.58
CA LYS A 130 11.35 -13.01 -3.70
C LYS A 130 11.01 -12.65 -2.25
N PHE A 131 10.00 -13.28 -1.69
CA PHE A 131 9.39 -12.91 -0.41
C PHE A 131 10.38 -12.79 0.75
N LYS A 132 11.52 -13.49 0.72
CA LYS A 132 12.57 -13.38 1.74
C LYS A 132 13.31 -12.03 1.72
N GLU A 133 13.28 -11.32 0.56
CA GLU A 133 13.85 -9.98 0.43
C GLU A 133 13.10 -8.93 1.24
N GLN A 134 11.87 -9.21 1.65
CA GLN A 134 11.08 -8.30 2.47
C GLN A 134 11.84 -7.81 3.72
N ILE A 135 12.62 -8.70 4.34
CA ILE A 135 13.42 -8.37 5.54
C ILE A 135 14.48 -7.31 5.23
N ARG A 136 15.22 -7.49 4.13
CA ARG A 136 16.23 -6.53 3.69
C ARG A 136 15.60 -5.19 3.29
N ILE A 137 14.53 -5.25 2.51
CA ILE A 137 13.81 -4.06 2.03
C ILE A 137 13.27 -3.24 3.19
N ALA A 138 12.64 -3.90 4.18
CA ALA A 138 12.14 -3.23 5.37
C ALA A 138 13.26 -2.48 6.11
N LYS A 139 14.42 -3.12 6.31
CA LYS A 139 15.59 -2.50 6.97
C LYS A 139 16.16 -1.34 6.16
N GLU A 140 16.21 -1.45 4.83
CA GLU A 140 16.67 -0.36 3.95
C GLU A 140 15.75 0.86 4.05
N VAL A 141 14.44 0.66 4.03
CA VAL A 141 13.47 1.75 4.21
C VAL A 141 13.65 2.43 5.57
N MET A 142 13.84 1.65 6.64
CA MET A 142 14.09 2.21 7.98
C MET A 142 15.40 3.01 8.02
N HIS A 143 16.45 2.52 7.37
CA HIS A 143 17.70 3.25 7.24
C HIS A 143 17.51 4.59 6.50
N ASN A 144 16.78 4.59 5.39
CA ASN A 144 16.46 5.81 4.63
C ASN A 144 15.69 6.83 5.49
N ARG A 145 14.78 6.38 6.37
CA ARG A 145 14.09 7.25 7.35
C ARG A 145 15.05 7.91 8.34
N GLN A 146 16.14 7.23 8.71
CA GLN A 146 17.15 7.81 9.60
C GLN A 146 18.04 8.84 8.89
N LEU A 147 18.24 8.71 7.58
CA LEU A 147 19.08 9.60 6.77
C LEU A 147 18.38 10.90 6.38
N SER A 148 17.04 10.91 6.27
CA SER A 148 16.27 12.06 5.78
C SER A 148 15.04 12.33 6.62
N SER A 149 14.90 13.60 7.06
CA SER A 149 13.70 14.09 7.74
C SER A 149 12.45 14.00 6.85
N ASP A 150 12.61 14.24 5.56
CA ASP A 150 11.53 14.24 4.57
C ASP A 150 11.00 12.81 4.39
N ILE A 151 11.90 11.83 4.23
CA ILE A 151 11.52 10.43 4.18
C ILE A 151 10.90 9.98 5.52
N LYS A 152 11.43 10.44 6.64
CA LYS A 152 10.86 10.15 7.97
C LYS A 152 9.45 10.72 8.12
N SER A 153 9.20 11.91 7.59
CA SER A 153 7.87 12.52 7.61
C SER A 153 6.89 11.84 6.66
N LEU A 154 7.37 11.37 5.50
CA LEU A 154 6.57 10.74 4.45
C LEU A 154 6.21 9.27 4.77
N VAL A 155 7.20 8.44 5.09
CA VAL A 155 7.00 7.01 5.28
C VAL A 155 6.46 6.72 6.68
N LYS A 156 5.21 6.31 6.77
CA LYS A 156 4.48 6.04 8.02
C LYS A 156 4.37 4.57 8.39
N GLY A 157 4.78 3.67 7.49
CA GLY A 157 4.71 2.25 7.78
C GLY A 157 5.20 1.36 6.65
N LEU A 158 5.16 0.08 6.92
CA LEU A 158 5.53 -0.99 6.01
C LEU A 158 4.34 -1.94 5.84
N MET A 159 4.21 -2.51 4.66
CA MET A 159 3.26 -3.59 4.37
C MET A 159 4.07 -4.85 4.08
N ILE A 160 3.94 -5.85 4.95
CA ILE A 160 4.71 -7.10 4.91
C ILE A 160 3.76 -8.25 4.67
N GLU A 161 4.04 -9.07 3.67
CA GLU A 161 3.30 -10.32 3.44
C GLU A 161 3.86 -11.43 4.31
N SER A 162 3.05 -11.82 5.30
CA SER A 162 3.39 -12.81 6.31
C SER A 162 2.24 -13.79 6.50
N TYR A 163 2.57 -15.02 6.83
CA TYR A 163 1.60 -16.05 7.21
C TYR A 163 2.18 -16.95 8.31
N ILE A 164 1.43 -17.98 8.75
CA ILE A 164 1.93 -18.90 9.81
C ILE A 164 3.14 -19.67 9.26
N GLU A 165 2.93 -20.33 8.10
CA GLU A 165 3.97 -21.13 7.44
C GLU A 165 4.61 -20.35 6.29
N GLU A 166 5.93 -20.51 6.13
CA GLU A 166 6.71 -19.82 5.10
C GLU A 166 6.39 -20.33 3.69
N GLY A 167 6.39 -19.40 2.75
CA GLY A 167 6.22 -19.68 1.32
C GLY A 167 4.77 -19.71 0.87
N SER A 168 4.49 -20.54 -0.14
CA SER A 168 3.15 -20.75 -0.68
C SER A 168 2.92 -22.22 -1.03
N GLN A 169 1.66 -22.58 -1.25
CA GLN A 169 1.24 -23.91 -1.67
C GLN A 169 0.31 -23.81 -2.87
N LYS A 170 0.14 -24.91 -3.58
CA LYS A 170 -0.87 -25.03 -4.63
C LYS A 170 -2.25 -25.27 -4.00
N ILE A 171 -3.30 -24.81 -4.68
CA ILE A 171 -4.68 -25.12 -4.32
C ILE A 171 -4.83 -26.65 -4.30
N GLY A 172 -5.34 -27.19 -3.18
CA GLY A 172 -5.52 -28.62 -2.99
C GLY A 172 -4.44 -29.33 -2.16
N GLU A 173 -3.34 -28.66 -1.81
CA GLU A 173 -2.32 -29.24 -0.91
C GLU A 173 -2.73 -29.23 0.57
N HIS A 174 -3.67 -28.35 0.95
CA HIS A 174 -4.29 -28.26 2.29
C HIS A 174 -3.31 -28.15 3.48
N VAL A 175 -2.13 -27.54 3.28
CA VAL A 175 -1.21 -27.26 4.37
C VAL A 175 -1.79 -26.09 5.21
N TYR A 176 -2.13 -26.36 6.45
CA TYR A 176 -2.67 -25.34 7.34
C TYR A 176 -1.68 -24.18 7.55
N GLY A 177 -2.19 -22.95 7.50
CA GLY A 177 -1.37 -21.77 7.76
C GLY A 177 -0.40 -21.38 6.64
N LYS A 178 -0.50 -21.97 5.45
CA LYS A 178 0.36 -21.66 4.30
C LYS A 178 -0.43 -20.96 3.19
N SER A 179 0.13 -19.88 2.63
CA SER A 179 -0.51 -19.08 1.58
C SER A 179 -0.83 -19.92 0.34
N ILE A 180 -2.01 -19.69 -0.26
CA ILE A 180 -2.41 -20.25 -1.56
C ILE A 180 -2.26 -19.24 -2.71
N THR A 181 -1.69 -18.07 -2.43
CA THR A 181 -1.43 -16.99 -3.39
C THR A 181 0.06 -16.68 -3.43
N ASP A 182 0.45 -15.43 -3.17
CA ASP A 182 1.85 -15.06 -3.16
C ASP A 182 2.60 -15.66 -1.95
N PRO A 183 3.86 -16.06 -2.11
CA PRO A 183 4.63 -16.64 -1.02
C PRO A 183 4.95 -15.59 0.05
N CYS A 184 4.77 -15.97 1.32
CA CYS A 184 4.86 -15.12 2.48
C CYS A 184 6.06 -15.47 3.37
N LEU A 185 6.50 -14.53 4.20
CA LEU A 185 7.36 -14.83 5.35
C LEU A 185 6.62 -15.72 6.34
N GLY A 186 7.29 -16.67 6.95
CA GLY A 186 6.77 -17.41 8.09
C GLY A 186 6.74 -16.55 9.35
N TRP A 187 5.91 -16.96 10.33
CA TRP A 187 5.68 -16.14 11.54
C TRP A 187 6.97 -15.86 12.32
N ASP A 188 7.83 -16.85 12.55
CA ASP A 188 9.07 -16.67 13.31
C ASP A 188 9.98 -15.57 12.73
N LYS A 189 10.06 -15.49 11.39
CA LYS A 189 10.84 -14.46 10.71
C LYS A 189 10.16 -13.09 10.77
N THR A 190 8.84 -13.09 10.72
CA THR A 190 8.04 -11.85 10.82
C THR A 190 8.14 -11.28 12.23
N GLU A 191 7.98 -12.10 13.26
CA GLU A 191 8.11 -11.68 14.65
C GLU A 191 9.49 -11.07 14.90
N LYS A 192 10.56 -11.77 14.50
CA LYS A 192 11.91 -11.25 14.60
C LYS A 192 12.08 -9.93 13.86
N LEU A 193 11.54 -9.82 12.64
CA LEU A 193 11.60 -8.59 11.86
C LEU A 193 10.89 -7.44 12.58
N ILE A 194 9.74 -7.68 13.21
CA ILE A 194 9.02 -6.64 13.97
C ILE A 194 9.88 -6.08 15.10
N TYR A 195 10.57 -6.94 15.87
CA TYR A 195 11.49 -6.49 16.92
C TYR A 195 12.67 -5.71 16.32
N ASP A 196 13.31 -6.24 15.27
CA ASP A 196 14.42 -5.54 14.58
C ASP A 196 13.98 -4.14 14.07
N LEU A 197 12.73 -3.99 13.59
CA LEU A 197 12.20 -2.72 13.10
C LEU A 197 11.85 -1.76 14.24
N ALA A 198 11.36 -2.27 15.37
CA ALA A 198 11.05 -1.44 16.53
C ALA A 198 12.28 -0.69 17.06
N ASP A 199 13.45 -1.34 17.01
CA ASP A 199 14.72 -0.74 17.39
C ASP A 199 15.22 0.34 16.41
N LEU A 200 14.68 0.36 15.19
CA LEU A 200 15.06 1.30 14.11
C LEU A 200 14.03 2.43 13.88
N TRP A 201 12.87 2.37 14.50
CA TRP A 201 11.73 3.30 14.24
C TRP A 201 11.95 4.74 14.80
#